data_c2e71063899dde9fdf646c3f4c4e3665
#
_entry.id   c2e71063899dde9fdf646c3f4c4e3665
#
_cell.length_a   1.000
_cell.length_b   1.000
_cell.length_c   1.000
_cell.angle_alpha   90.00
_cell.angle_beta   90.00
_cell.angle_gamma   90.00
#
_symmetry.space_group_name_H-M   'P 1'
#
loop_
_entity.id
_entity.type
_entity.pdbx_description
1 polymer ?
#
loop_
_entity_poly.entity_id
_entity_poly.type
_entity_poly.pdbx_seq_one_letter_code
_entity_poly.pdbx_strand_id
1 'polypeptide(L)'
;MPILVFGSITGIISGVVVWGFRWCASYIEGESSSIYSWFRANPTFIPLLFCGLIVLALLSALMNKFIPELRTNSISNAEGAMRGMLKYKWPRTIFGTVASSFVSYLGGLTFGAEGPSVQLGGAIGQATNDLGHFIDSSSPAWKRYNITGGAAAGFAVAFGAPLSGLTYTLEEAHKRISPMLLMTALASVIFASVVSGLLDSAVGNAQFFFSGVESVFLPFENYWVLLIMGVISGLIAALFNKLFALATKFRSDKLKKLPTVVRILFIFLLTGVVGLLMVDAIGGGHAIIDKVLELDFTWQILLILFFVRIVLLILTSNSGAMGGMFVPVLTIGALLGGLLGKMSIEMGLPADYYQTVVLITMTAFMGAVMRAPITAILLIVEMTGHFSSGFLATAISVLIAYLIVEMLKIEPLYEKALHEAYKDVNKDKGHKQVYEFNTIVEKGSFVEGRQVKDILWPYGCTISAVIKTDDGGNEVYSTDKAGDRVIRAGQTYIVKALVYDIEQTKKEMEYLCKNYTYKEAADMGVENAREMFGIKRPKKKKYKNKVREDSLNNSCSEDMKSDADRAEDVLASTEKGSDESHDASVNAFKENSVENVSAECATHTKENGEDI
;
A
#
# COMPACT_ATOMS: atom_id res chain seq x y z
N MET A 1 6.41 13.05 17.61
CA MET A 1 7.37 12.01 18.05
C MET A 1 7.04 10.59 17.52
N PRO A 2 5.86 9.98 17.78
CA PRO A 2 5.62 8.58 17.34
C PRO A 2 5.85 8.32 15.85
N ILE A 3 5.43 9.23 14.98
CA ILE A 3 5.59 9.10 13.50
C ILE A 3 7.05 8.89 13.10
N LEU A 4 7.96 9.67 13.64
CA LEU A 4 9.38 9.59 13.28
C LEU A 4 9.99 8.28 13.77
N VAL A 5 9.67 7.88 15.02
CA VAL A 5 10.19 6.63 15.61
C VAL A 5 9.71 5.41 14.83
N PHE A 6 8.41 5.29 14.59
CA PHE A 6 7.87 4.16 13.81
C PHE A 6 8.33 4.19 12.36
N GLY A 7 8.39 5.37 11.75
CA GLY A 7 8.94 5.54 10.40
C GLY A 7 10.40 5.09 10.33
N SER A 8 11.23 5.48 11.30
CA SER A 8 12.64 5.07 11.35
C SER A 8 12.82 3.56 11.52
N ILE A 9 12.07 2.94 12.46
CA ILE A 9 12.11 1.48 12.67
C ILE A 9 11.65 0.74 11.41
N THR A 10 10.55 1.20 10.80
CA THR A 10 10.06 0.65 9.52
C THR A 10 11.12 0.78 8.43
N GLY A 11 11.79 1.93 8.34
CA GLY A 11 12.86 2.17 7.39
C GLY A 11 14.04 1.23 7.56
N ILE A 12 14.53 1.06 8.79
CA ILE A 12 15.66 0.14 9.09
C ILE A 12 15.31 -1.29 8.68
N ILE A 13 14.16 -1.81 9.10
CA ILE A 13 13.76 -3.19 8.79
C ILE A 13 13.53 -3.36 7.28
N SER A 14 12.86 -2.40 6.63
CA SER A 14 12.65 -2.41 5.18
C SER A 14 13.98 -2.33 4.42
N GLY A 15 14.93 -1.51 4.91
CA GLY A 15 16.27 -1.40 4.36
C GLY A 15 16.99 -2.74 4.26
N VAL A 16 17.00 -3.49 5.36
CA VAL A 16 17.65 -4.82 5.39
C VAL A 16 16.91 -5.84 4.52
N VAL A 17 15.60 -5.98 4.70
CA VAL A 17 14.82 -7.04 4.05
C VAL A 17 14.71 -6.82 2.54
N VAL A 18 14.42 -5.59 2.12
CA VAL A 18 14.28 -5.27 0.69
C VAL A 18 15.64 -5.28 -0.02
N TRP A 19 16.72 -4.85 0.65
CA TRP A 19 18.07 -4.99 0.13
C TRP A 19 18.43 -6.45 -0.14
N GLY A 20 18.20 -7.34 0.85
CA GLY A 20 18.44 -8.77 0.68
C GLY A 20 17.57 -9.38 -0.43
N PHE A 21 16.30 -8.99 -0.52
CA PHE A 21 15.41 -9.42 -1.60
C PHE A 21 15.93 -8.96 -2.98
N ARG A 22 16.32 -7.70 -3.13
CA ARG A 22 16.89 -7.15 -4.36
C ARG A 22 18.14 -7.90 -4.78
N TRP A 23 19.06 -8.15 -3.84
CA TRP A 23 20.31 -8.87 -4.10
C TRP A 23 20.03 -10.30 -4.59
N CYS A 24 19.14 -11.04 -3.92
CA CYS A 24 18.74 -12.38 -4.36
C CYS A 24 18.02 -12.35 -5.71
N ALA A 25 17.14 -11.37 -5.94
CA ALA A 25 16.40 -11.24 -7.19
C ALA A 25 17.34 -11.03 -8.37
N SER A 26 18.30 -10.11 -8.24
CA SER A 26 19.31 -9.84 -9.28
C SER A 26 20.16 -11.07 -9.59
N TYR A 27 20.57 -11.81 -8.55
CA TYR A 27 21.30 -13.07 -8.74
C TYR A 27 20.46 -14.11 -9.51
N ILE A 28 19.19 -14.30 -9.13
CA ILE A 28 18.28 -15.25 -9.78
C ILE A 28 18.00 -14.85 -11.24
N GLU A 29 17.84 -13.56 -11.54
CA GLU A 29 17.67 -13.07 -12.93
C GLU A 29 18.91 -13.35 -13.79
N GLY A 30 20.10 -13.14 -13.25
CA GLY A 30 21.37 -13.48 -13.92
C GLY A 30 21.50 -14.97 -14.20
N GLU A 31 21.19 -15.83 -13.21
CA GLU A 31 21.21 -17.28 -13.37
C GLU A 31 20.14 -17.75 -14.39
N SER A 32 18.95 -17.15 -14.37
CA SER A 32 17.91 -17.45 -15.37
C SER A 32 18.41 -17.22 -16.78
N SER A 33 19.03 -16.07 -17.06
CA SER A 33 19.61 -15.77 -18.38
C SER A 33 20.72 -16.75 -18.79
N SER A 34 21.55 -17.16 -17.83
CA SER A 34 22.61 -18.15 -18.02
C SER A 34 22.04 -19.54 -18.36
N ILE A 35 20.97 -19.95 -17.65
CA ILE A 35 20.24 -21.19 -17.89
C ILE A 35 19.69 -21.22 -19.31
N TYR A 36 18.99 -20.17 -19.76
CA TYR A 36 18.45 -20.10 -21.11
C TYR A 36 19.54 -20.14 -22.18
N SER A 37 20.67 -19.44 -21.97
CA SER A 37 21.82 -19.45 -22.85
C SER A 37 22.45 -20.84 -22.97
N TRP A 38 22.54 -21.57 -21.84
CA TRP A 38 23.04 -22.94 -21.81
C TRP A 38 22.14 -23.91 -22.58
N PHE A 39 20.81 -23.84 -22.37
CA PHE A 39 19.87 -24.70 -23.12
C PHE A 39 19.85 -24.39 -24.62
N ARG A 40 20.03 -23.11 -25.00
CA ARG A 40 20.18 -22.71 -26.39
C ARG A 40 21.42 -23.33 -27.04
N ALA A 41 22.53 -23.40 -26.28
CA ALA A 41 23.77 -24.04 -26.73
C ALA A 41 23.65 -25.59 -26.77
N ASN A 42 22.74 -26.19 -25.99
CA ASN A 42 22.56 -27.64 -25.86
C ASN A 42 21.11 -28.07 -26.18
N PRO A 43 20.71 -28.10 -27.48
CA PRO A 43 19.30 -28.31 -27.87
C PRO A 43 18.70 -29.63 -27.39
N THR A 44 19.51 -30.68 -27.23
CA THR A 44 19.07 -32.02 -26.75
C THR A 44 18.38 -31.95 -25.38
N PHE A 45 18.74 -30.96 -24.54
CA PHE A 45 18.20 -30.79 -23.19
C PHE A 45 16.99 -29.83 -23.12
N ILE A 46 16.55 -29.23 -24.25
CA ILE A 46 15.39 -28.33 -24.29
C ILE A 46 14.15 -28.93 -23.61
N PRO A 47 13.80 -30.24 -23.77
CA PRO A 47 12.67 -30.81 -23.06
C PRO A 47 12.77 -30.69 -21.52
N LEU A 48 13.98 -30.75 -20.95
CA LEU A 48 14.21 -30.57 -19.51
C LEU A 48 13.90 -29.13 -19.05
N LEU A 49 14.23 -28.11 -19.86
CA LEU A 49 13.84 -26.72 -19.58
C LEU A 49 12.32 -26.61 -19.47
N PHE A 50 11.56 -27.16 -20.44
CA PHE A 50 10.11 -27.09 -20.41
C PHE A 50 9.51 -27.87 -19.24
N CYS A 51 10.08 -29.02 -18.85
CA CYS A 51 9.69 -29.72 -17.62
C CYS A 51 9.90 -28.82 -16.38
N GLY A 52 11.05 -28.13 -16.28
CA GLY A 52 11.32 -27.18 -15.21
C GLY A 52 10.33 -26.02 -15.19
N LEU A 53 10.02 -25.42 -16.36
CA LEU A 53 9.05 -24.34 -16.48
C LEU A 53 7.63 -24.77 -16.08
N ILE A 54 7.23 -26.02 -16.39
CA ILE A 54 5.94 -26.57 -15.94
C ILE A 54 5.91 -26.66 -14.41
N VAL A 55 6.97 -27.15 -13.79
CA VAL A 55 7.07 -27.23 -12.31
C VAL A 55 6.98 -25.84 -11.68
N LEU A 56 7.71 -24.86 -12.20
CA LEU A 56 7.67 -23.47 -11.71
C LEU A 56 6.27 -22.86 -11.90
N ALA A 57 5.62 -23.11 -13.03
CA ALA A 57 4.26 -22.64 -13.29
C ALA A 57 3.24 -23.23 -12.32
N LEU A 58 3.33 -24.52 -12.03
CA LEU A 58 2.47 -25.18 -11.05
C LEU A 58 2.71 -24.66 -9.64
N LEU A 59 3.97 -24.44 -9.26
CA LEU A 59 4.33 -23.85 -7.97
C LEU A 59 3.77 -22.43 -7.83
N SER A 60 3.96 -21.58 -8.84
CA SER A 60 3.39 -20.21 -8.88
C SER A 60 1.86 -20.25 -8.76
N ALA A 61 1.19 -21.15 -9.49
CA ALA A 61 -0.26 -21.29 -9.43
C ALA A 61 -0.75 -21.78 -8.05
N LEU A 62 -0.01 -22.69 -7.42
CA LEU A 62 -0.30 -23.20 -6.07
C LEU A 62 -0.20 -22.08 -5.04
N MET A 63 0.86 -21.27 -5.10
CA MET A 63 1.05 -20.12 -4.21
C MET A 63 -0.07 -19.09 -4.39
N ASN A 64 -0.46 -18.79 -5.63
CA ASN A 64 -1.56 -17.90 -5.95
C ASN A 64 -2.92 -18.39 -5.42
N LYS A 65 -3.11 -19.72 -5.33
CA LYS A 65 -4.32 -20.32 -4.75
C LYS A 65 -4.39 -20.10 -3.23
N PHE A 66 -3.28 -20.26 -2.51
CA PHE A 66 -3.23 -20.18 -1.05
C PHE A 66 -3.05 -18.75 -0.52
N ILE A 67 -2.47 -17.85 -1.31
CA ILE A 67 -2.15 -16.49 -0.91
C ILE A 67 -2.92 -15.51 -1.81
N PRO A 68 -4.10 -15.04 -1.37
CA PRO A 68 -4.92 -14.13 -2.18
C PRO A 68 -4.22 -12.83 -2.56
N GLU A 69 -3.28 -12.36 -1.74
CA GLU A 69 -2.48 -11.15 -1.92
C GLU A 69 -1.54 -11.22 -3.14
N LEU A 70 -1.35 -12.41 -3.75
CA LEU A 70 -0.55 -12.60 -4.95
C LEU A 70 -1.35 -12.53 -6.26
N ARG A 71 -2.69 -12.45 -6.19
CA ARG A 71 -3.58 -12.52 -7.36
C ARG A 71 -3.59 -11.28 -8.22
N THR A 72 -3.09 -10.18 -7.69
CA THR A 72 -3.01 -8.88 -8.36
C THR A 72 -1.56 -8.45 -8.48
N ASN A 73 -1.31 -7.46 -9.34
CA ASN A 73 -0.01 -6.83 -9.44
C ASN A 73 0.46 -6.30 -8.08
N SER A 74 1.73 -6.51 -7.76
CA SER A 74 2.32 -6.13 -6.48
C SER A 74 2.16 -4.64 -6.15
N ILE A 75 2.33 -3.75 -7.14
CA ILE A 75 2.18 -2.30 -6.95
C ILE A 75 0.74 -1.94 -6.65
N SER A 76 -0.22 -2.40 -7.47
CA SER A 76 -1.65 -2.13 -7.23
C SER A 76 -2.12 -2.69 -5.88
N ASN A 77 -1.54 -3.79 -5.44
CA ASN A 77 -1.79 -4.37 -4.12
C ASN A 77 -1.25 -3.47 -2.99
N ALA A 78 -0.01 -2.98 -3.14
CA ALA A 78 0.59 -2.04 -2.19
C ALA A 78 -0.21 -0.73 -2.09
N GLU A 79 -0.58 -0.15 -3.23
CA GLU A 79 -1.43 1.04 -3.30
C GLU A 79 -2.80 0.81 -2.65
N GLY A 80 -3.40 -0.36 -2.89
CA GLY A 80 -4.66 -0.74 -2.26
C GLY A 80 -4.58 -0.79 -0.73
N ALA A 81 -3.47 -1.28 -0.19
CA ALA A 81 -3.24 -1.30 1.25
C ALA A 81 -2.97 0.11 1.81
N MET A 82 -2.15 0.92 1.13
CA MET A 82 -1.91 2.31 1.51
C MET A 82 -3.19 3.15 1.53
N ARG A 83 -4.06 2.97 0.54
CA ARG A 83 -5.36 3.66 0.46
C ARG A 83 -6.43 3.05 1.38
N GLY A 84 -6.18 1.86 1.96
CA GLY A 84 -7.16 1.13 2.80
C GLY A 84 -8.24 0.40 2.00
N MET A 85 -8.05 0.21 0.69
CA MET A 85 -8.95 -0.56 -0.19
C MET A 85 -8.75 -2.07 -0.03
N LEU A 86 -7.51 -2.50 0.17
CA LEU A 86 -7.12 -3.90 0.34
C LEU A 86 -6.49 -4.11 1.71
N LYS A 87 -6.71 -5.30 2.29
CA LYS A 87 -6.13 -5.68 3.59
C LYS A 87 -5.03 -6.71 3.40
N TYR A 88 -3.88 -6.47 4.02
CA TYR A 88 -2.79 -7.42 4.08
C TYR A 88 -2.87 -8.32 5.31
N LYS A 89 -2.44 -9.56 5.13
CA LYS A 89 -1.91 -10.39 6.23
C LYS A 89 -0.41 -10.39 6.11
N TRP A 90 0.27 -9.43 6.73
CA TRP A 90 1.69 -9.14 6.53
C TRP A 90 2.61 -10.37 6.53
N PRO A 91 2.44 -11.41 7.41
CA PRO A 91 3.33 -12.56 7.37
C PRO A 91 3.22 -13.34 6.06
N ARG A 92 1.98 -13.58 5.61
CA ARG A 92 1.71 -14.28 4.34
C ARG A 92 2.14 -13.45 3.13
N THR A 93 1.95 -12.13 3.20
CA THR A 93 2.36 -11.21 2.13
C THR A 93 3.87 -11.20 1.98
N ILE A 94 4.65 -11.11 3.08
CA ILE A 94 6.11 -11.12 3.02
C ILE A 94 6.62 -12.42 2.38
N PHE A 95 6.29 -13.58 2.97
CA PHE A 95 6.77 -14.87 2.45
C PHE A 95 6.25 -15.18 1.05
N GLY A 96 4.98 -14.88 0.79
CA GLY A 96 4.36 -15.12 -0.50
C GLY A 96 4.97 -14.27 -1.61
N THR A 97 5.21 -12.99 -1.35
CA THR A 97 5.83 -12.07 -2.32
C THR A 97 7.25 -12.52 -2.68
N VAL A 98 8.09 -12.81 -1.67
CA VAL A 98 9.47 -13.28 -1.91
C VAL A 98 9.48 -14.56 -2.73
N ALA A 99 8.80 -15.59 -2.25
CA ALA A 99 8.84 -16.91 -2.88
C ALA A 99 8.22 -16.90 -4.30
N SER A 100 7.07 -16.22 -4.49
CA SER A 100 6.41 -16.17 -5.80
C SER A 100 7.19 -15.33 -6.82
N SER A 101 7.84 -14.25 -6.37
CA SER A 101 8.69 -13.44 -7.25
C SER A 101 9.92 -14.22 -7.71
N PHE A 102 10.59 -14.95 -6.82
CA PHE A 102 11.74 -15.77 -7.19
C PHE A 102 11.39 -16.87 -8.19
N VAL A 103 10.21 -17.50 -8.03
CA VAL A 103 9.70 -18.47 -9.02
C VAL A 103 9.49 -17.79 -10.39
N SER A 104 8.95 -16.58 -10.41
CA SER A 104 8.75 -15.82 -11.65
C SER A 104 10.07 -15.43 -12.33
N TYR A 105 11.06 -14.98 -11.54
CA TYR A 105 12.39 -14.57 -12.06
C TYR A 105 13.18 -15.77 -12.59
N LEU A 106 13.17 -16.89 -11.86
CA LEU A 106 13.83 -18.12 -12.32
C LEU A 106 13.22 -18.63 -13.62
N GLY A 107 11.90 -18.47 -13.81
CA GLY A 107 11.22 -18.80 -15.06
C GLY A 107 11.47 -17.81 -16.19
N GLY A 108 12.20 -16.71 -15.96
CA GLY A 108 12.50 -15.68 -16.96
C GLY A 108 11.32 -14.79 -17.31
N LEU A 109 10.24 -14.75 -16.49
CA LEU A 109 9.08 -13.90 -16.76
C LEU A 109 9.49 -12.43 -16.82
N THR A 110 8.79 -11.66 -17.66
CA THR A 110 9.04 -10.23 -17.85
C THR A 110 8.53 -9.42 -16.67
N PHE A 111 9.21 -9.56 -15.53
CA PHE A 111 8.94 -8.88 -14.27
C PHE A 111 10.24 -8.38 -13.63
N GLY A 112 10.15 -7.24 -12.93
CA GLY A 112 11.24 -6.68 -12.12
C GLY A 112 10.96 -6.83 -10.61
N ALA A 113 12.00 -6.59 -9.81
CA ALA A 113 12.00 -6.71 -8.36
C ALA A 113 11.29 -5.55 -7.63
N GLU A 114 11.07 -4.42 -8.30
CA GLU A 114 10.68 -3.14 -7.68
C GLU A 114 9.25 -3.20 -7.14
N GLY A 115 8.31 -3.74 -7.90
CA GLY A 115 6.93 -3.91 -7.44
C GLY A 115 6.82 -4.77 -6.18
N PRO A 116 7.39 -5.98 -6.17
CA PRO A 116 7.51 -6.79 -4.96
C PRO A 116 8.20 -6.08 -3.80
N SER A 117 9.24 -5.27 -4.05
CA SER A 117 9.92 -4.47 -3.03
C SER A 117 9.01 -3.45 -2.35
N VAL A 118 8.17 -2.76 -3.12
CA VAL A 118 7.15 -1.84 -2.59
C VAL A 118 6.13 -2.58 -1.73
N GLN A 119 5.68 -3.75 -2.18
CA GLN A 119 4.74 -4.58 -1.43
C GLN A 119 5.36 -5.15 -0.15
N LEU A 120 6.62 -5.59 -0.19
CA LEU A 120 7.37 -6.03 0.98
C LEU A 120 7.53 -4.90 2.00
N GLY A 121 7.98 -3.74 1.55
CA GLY A 121 8.11 -2.56 2.41
C GLY A 121 6.78 -2.19 3.07
N GLY A 122 5.68 -2.17 2.31
CA GLY A 122 4.33 -1.92 2.85
C GLY A 122 3.90 -2.97 3.88
N ALA A 123 4.18 -4.24 3.64
CA ALA A 123 3.89 -5.33 4.59
C ALA A 123 4.75 -5.21 5.86
N ILE A 124 6.01 -4.80 5.75
CA ILE A 124 6.90 -4.52 6.89
C ILE A 124 6.35 -3.30 7.68
N GLY A 125 5.91 -2.23 7.01
CA GLY A 125 5.27 -1.09 7.67
C GLY A 125 4.01 -1.47 8.44
N GLN A 126 3.23 -2.43 7.93
CA GLN A 126 2.13 -3.00 8.69
C GLN A 126 2.62 -3.84 9.88
N ALA A 127 3.65 -4.67 9.68
CA ALA A 127 4.21 -5.50 10.76
C ALA A 127 4.75 -4.65 11.91
N THR A 128 5.51 -3.58 11.62
CA THR A 128 6.02 -2.66 12.63
C THR A 128 4.90 -1.96 13.40
N ASN A 129 3.80 -1.60 12.74
CA ASN A 129 2.64 -1.06 13.43
C ASN A 129 1.96 -2.12 14.32
N ASP A 130 1.70 -3.31 13.78
CA ASP A 130 0.97 -4.36 14.50
C ASP A 130 1.79 -4.95 15.67
N LEU A 131 3.13 -4.95 15.58
CA LEU A 131 4.04 -5.39 16.63
C LEU A 131 4.46 -4.25 17.58
N GLY A 132 4.38 -3.00 17.14
CA GLY A 132 4.83 -1.81 17.89
C GLY A 132 3.93 -1.41 19.07
N HIS A 133 2.81 -2.09 19.29
CA HIS A 133 1.89 -1.82 20.40
C HIS A 133 2.53 -1.96 21.79
N PHE A 134 3.69 -2.59 21.87
CA PHE A 134 4.47 -2.71 23.12
C PHE A 134 5.27 -1.46 23.47
N ILE A 135 5.43 -0.51 22.53
CA ILE A 135 6.28 0.67 22.69
C ILE A 135 5.46 1.95 22.87
N ASP A 136 4.31 2.04 22.21
CA ASP A 136 3.40 3.17 22.30
C ASP A 136 1.96 2.69 22.06
N SER A 137 0.99 3.40 22.66
CA SER A 137 -0.44 3.26 22.34
C SER A 137 -0.71 3.72 20.90
N SER A 138 0.03 3.15 19.94
CA SER A 138 -0.13 3.50 18.54
C SER A 138 -1.53 3.10 18.10
N SER A 139 -2.38 4.08 18.06
CA SER A 139 -3.73 3.96 17.53
C SER A 139 -3.69 3.21 16.20
N PRO A 140 -4.65 2.31 15.93
CA PRO A 140 -4.84 1.72 14.62
C PRO A 140 -4.84 2.75 13.47
N ALA A 141 -5.06 4.03 13.79
CA ALA A 141 -4.94 5.16 12.90
C ALA A 141 -3.57 5.30 12.22
N TRP A 142 -2.47 4.94 12.90
CA TRP A 142 -1.11 5.01 12.34
C TRP A 142 -0.81 3.95 11.29
N LYS A 143 -1.57 2.87 11.26
CA LYS A 143 -1.31 1.70 10.41
C LYS A 143 -1.08 2.06 8.94
N ARG A 144 -1.94 2.89 8.36
CA ARG A 144 -1.84 3.27 6.94
C ARG A 144 -0.66 4.19 6.66
N TYR A 145 -0.29 5.04 7.61
CA TYR A 145 0.91 5.87 7.51
C TYR A 145 2.19 5.01 7.51
N ASN A 146 2.25 4.02 8.39
CA ASN A 146 3.39 3.09 8.46
C ASN A 146 3.47 2.18 7.22
N ILE A 147 2.34 1.71 6.68
CA ILE A 147 2.30 0.98 5.40
C ILE A 147 2.87 1.87 4.28
N THR A 148 2.48 3.15 4.24
CA THR A 148 2.98 4.11 3.24
C THR A 148 4.48 4.36 3.40
N GLY A 149 4.96 4.58 4.64
CA GLY A 149 6.38 4.75 4.92
C GLY A 149 7.20 3.53 4.51
N GLY A 150 6.72 2.32 4.83
CA GLY A 150 7.36 1.08 4.43
C GLY A 150 7.38 0.88 2.90
N ALA A 151 6.29 1.19 2.21
CA ALA A 151 6.21 1.12 0.75
C ALA A 151 7.16 2.12 0.08
N ALA A 152 7.26 3.36 0.60
CA ALA A 152 8.22 4.36 0.17
C ALA A 152 9.67 3.88 0.35
N ALA A 153 9.98 3.30 1.51
CA ALA A 153 11.28 2.71 1.81
C ALA A 153 11.60 1.52 0.88
N GLY A 154 10.61 0.66 0.62
CA GLY A 154 10.75 -0.44 -0.32
C GLY A 154 11.09 0.02 -1.74
N PHE A 155 10.42 1.07 -2.23
CA PHE A 155 10.73 1.69 -3.52
C PHE A 155 12.15 2.30 -3.53
N ALA A 156 12.47 3.09 -2.50
CA ALA A 156 13.76 3.76 -2.38
C ALA A 156 14.93 2.77 -2.41
N VAL A 157 14.84 1.66 -1.69
CA VAL A 157 15.88 0.61 -1.66
C VAL A 157 15.93 -0.16 -2.97
N ALA A 158 14.77 -0.43 -3.60
CA ALA A 158 14.71 -1.17 -4.86
C ALA A 158 15.47 -0.48 -5.99
N PHE A 159 15.40 0.85 -6.04
CA PHE A 159 16.02 1.65 -7.09
C PHE A 159 17.29 2.42 -6.67
N GLY A 160 17.65 2.38 -5.37
CA GLY A 160 18.67 3.29 -4.85
C GLY A 160 18.26 4.77 -4.95
N ALA A 161 16.95 5.06 -4.91
CA ALA A 161 16.36 6.35 -5.27
C ALA A 161 15.45 6.87 -4.15
N PRO A 162 16.01 7.50 -3.10
CA PRO A 162 15.26 7.95 -1.93
C PRO A 162 14.20 9.02 -2.24
N LEU A 163 14.51 10.04 -3.03
CA LEU A 163 13.54 11.09 -3.37
C LEU A 163 12.40 10.54 -4.21
N SER A 164 12.69 9.61 -5.10
CA SER A 164 11.70 8.95 -5.94
C SER A 164 10.76 8.06 -5.13
N GLY A 165 11.28 7.35 -4.12
CA GLY A 165 10.46 6.57 -3.18
C GLY A 165 9.48 7.44 -2.40
N LEU A 166 9.93 8.65 -1.99
CA LEU A 166 9.08 9.63 -1.34
C LEU A 166 8.00 10.15 -2.29
N THR A 167 8.38 10.61 -3.48
CA THR A 167 7.44 11.21 -4.45
C THR A 167 6.46 10.20 -5.01
N TYR A 168 6.85 8.94 -5.24
CA TYR A 168 5.98 7.87 -5.67
C TYR A 168 4.76 7.71 -4.72
N THR A 169 4.98 7.72 -3.42
CA THR A 169 3.89 7.55 -2.47
C THR A 169 2.93 8.75 -2.41
N LEU A 170 3.41 9.94 -2.70
CA LEU A 170 2.59 11.17 -2.70
C LEU A 170 1.88 11.37 -4.05
N GLU A 171 2.60 11.19 -5.15
CA GLU A 171 2.12 11.48 -6.51
C GLU A 171 1.23 10.37 -7.07
N GLU A 172 1.68 9.11 -6.98
CA GLU A 172 0.98 7.97 -7.57
C GLU A 172 0.08 7.28 -6.55
N ALA A 173 0.62 6.88 -5.39
CA ALA A 173 -0.12 6.04 -4.46
C ALA A 173 -1.27 6.79 -3.78
N HIS A 174 -1.07 7.99 -3.26
CA HIS A 174 -2.11 8.76 -2.56
C HIS A 174 -2.72 9.88 -3.39
N LYS A 175 -2.03 10.37 -4.41
CA LYS A 175 -2.42 11.53 -5.25
C LYS A 175 -2.74 12.77 -4.42
N ARG A 176 -2.05 12.92 -3.29
CA ARG A 176 -2.19 14.05 -2.37
C ARG A 176 -0.95 14.19 -1.49
N ILE A 177 -0.69 15.42 -1.06
CA ILE A 177 0.38 15.77 -0.13
C ILE A 177 -0.26 16.06 1.23
N SER A 178 0.23 15.37 2.27
CA SER A 178 -0.11 15.63 3.67
C SER A 178 1.18 15.68 4.47
N PRO A 179 1.34 16.63 5.41
CA PRO A 179 2.54 16.72 6.25
C PRO A 179 2.85 15.42 6.99
N MET A 180 1.82 14.71 7.44
CA MET A 180 1.98 13.44 8.16
C MET A 180 2.49 12.33 7.24
N LEU A 181 1.94 12.21 6.01
CA LEU A 181 2.42 11.27 5.00
C LEU A 181 3.87 11.57 4.64
N LEU A 182 4.16 12.84 4.37
CA LEU A 182 5.51 13.30 4.03
C LEU A 182 6.52 12.93 5.12
N MET A 183 6.24 13.26 6.38
CA MET A 183 7.15 12.98 7.50
C MET A 183 7.36 11.48 7.76
N THR A 184 6.30 10.66 7.65
CA THR A 184 6.41 9.22 7.83
C THR A 184 7.23 8.59 6.69
N ALA A 185 6.93 8.94 5.45
CA ALA A 185 7.63 8.43 4.28
C ALA A 185 9.10 8.89 4.29
N LEU A 186 9.36 10.17 4.60
CA LEU A 186 10.72 10.73 4.66
C LEU A 186 11.57 10.01 5.72
N ALA A 187 11.06 9.83 6.94
CA ALA A 187 11.76 9.10 7.98
C ALA A 187 12.08 7.66 7.54
N SER A 188 11.09 6.94 6.99
CA SER A 188 11.29 5.56 6.54
C SER A 188 12.30 5.46 5.40
N VAL A 189 12.22 6.36 4.42
CA VAL A 189 13.11 6.39 3.26
C VAL A 189 14.55 6.70 3.68
N ILE A 190 14.78 7.72 4.52
CA ILE A 190 16.13 8.09 4.97
C ILE A 190 16.81 6.91 5.66
N PHE A 191 16.16 6.31 6.67
CA PHE A 191 16.76 5.20 7.40
C PHE A 191 16.95 3.95 6.53
N ALA A 192 16.02 3.66 5.62
CA ALA A 192 16.16 2.55 4.68
C ALA A 192 17.34 2.76 3.72
N SER A 193 17.50 3.98 3.20
CA SER A 193 18.58 4.31 2.27
C SER A 193 19.95 4.29 2.97
N VAL A 194 20.04 4.77 4.21
CA VAL A 194 21.29 4.65 5.00
C VAL A 194 21.65 3.18 5.21
N VAL A 195 20.69 2.35 5.61
CA VAL A 195 20.94 0.91 5.85
C VAL A 195 21.33 0.21 4.56
N SER A 196 20.59 0.42 3.46
CA SER A 196 20.92 -0.23 2.18
C SER A 196 22.27 0.24 1.63
N GLY A 197 22.61 1.53 1.76
CA GLY A 197 23.91 2.06 1.35
C GLY A 197 25.09 1.48 2.15
N LEU A 198 24.91 1.27 3.47
CA LEU A 198 25.91 0.58 4.30
C LEU A 198 26.10 -0.88 3.86
N LEU A 199 25.02 -1.58 3.53
CA LEU A 199 25.07 -2.97 3.07
C LEU A 199 25.68 -3.06 1.67
N ASP A 200 25.32 -2.17 0.74
CA ASP A 200 25.94 -2.10 -0.60
C ASP A 200 27.44 -1.82 -0.50
N SER A 201 27.86 -0.90 0.35
CA SER A 201 29.29 -0.60 0.61
C SER A 201 30.03 -1.81 1.22
N ALA A 202 29.40 -2.57 2.09
CA ALA A 202 29.99 -3.76 2.72
C ALA A 202 30.21 -4.91 1.73
N VAL A 203 29.36 -5.01 0.69
CA VAL A 203 29.45 -6.06 -0.35
C VAL A 203 30.23 -5.56 -1.58
N GLY A 204 30.57 -4.28 -1.65
CA GLY A 204 31.29 -3.69 -2.80
C GLY A 204 30.40 -3.46 -4.03
N ASN A 205 29.09 -3.32 -3.85
CA ASN A 205 28.16 -3.00 -4.94
C ASN A 205 28.22 -1.52 -5.34
N ALA A 206 27.93 -1.23 -6.61
CA ALA A 206 27.78 0.14 -7.09
C ALA A 206 26.56 0.82 -6.43
N GLN A 207 26.72 2.11 -6.08
CA GLN A 207 25.63 2.91 -5.48
C GLN A 207 24.53 3.28 -6.48
N PHE A 208 24.86 3.36 -7.76
CA PHE A 208 23.95 3.77 -8.83
C PHE A 208 23.68 2.62 -9.79
N PHE A 209 22.43 2.48 -10.23
CA PHE A 209 22.04 1.44 -11.20
C PHE A 209 22.69 1.65 -12.57
N PHE A 210 22.87 2.90 -13.00
CA PHE A 210 23.44 3.26 -14.30
C PHE A 210 24.71 4.11 -14.10
N SER A 211 25.67 3.60 -13.30
CA SER A 211 26.90 4.33 -12.93
C SER A 211 27.86 4.56 -14.09
N GLY A 212 27.72 3.84 -15.22
CA GLY A 212 28.56 3.98 -16.42
C GLY A 212 28.00 4.94 -17.47
N VAL A 213 26.88 5.62 -17.19
CA VAL A 213 26.24 6.50 -18.17
C VAL A 213 26.76 7.93 -18.04
N GLU A 214 27.35 8.44 -19.07
CA GLU A 214 27.73 9.86 -19.18
C GLU A 214 26.57 10.65 -19.80
N SER A 215 25.67 11.22 -18.96
CA SER A 215 24.67 12.14 -19.48
C SER A 215 25.32 13.50 -19.82
N VAL A 216 25.38 13.80 -21.08
CA VAL A 216 25.92 15.08 -21.59
C VAL A 216 24.81 16.12 -21.62
N PHE A 217 25.13 17.36 -21.22
CA PHE A 217 24.19 18.49 -21.31
C PHE A 217 23.78 18.72 -22.77
N LEU A 218 22.47 18.68 -23.05
CA LEU A 218 21.95 18.94 -24.38
C LEU A 218 21.88 20.46 -24.62
N PRO A 219 22.58 21.00 -25.63
CA PRO A 219 22.51 22.42 -25.98
C PRO A 219 21.12 22.82 -26.45
N PHE A 220 20.75 24.09 -26.23
CA PHE A 220 19.42 24.60 -26.63
C PHE A 220 19.12 24.44 -28.12
N GLU A 221 20.13 24.46 -28.97
CA GLU A 221 20.04 24.23 -30.41
C GLU A 221 19.42 22.87 -30.76
N ASN A 222 19.63 21.87 -29.88
CA ASN A 222 19.15 20.50 -30.06
C ASN A 222 17.82 20.21 -29.31
N TYR A 223 17.16 21.22 -28.74
CA TYR A 223 15.89 21.02 -27.99
C TYR A 223 14.72 20.59 -28.87
N TRP A 224 14.84 20.69 -30.19
CA TRP A 224 13.86 20.10 -31.11
C TRP A 224 13.69 18.59 -30.91
N VAL A 225 14.77 17.89 -30.50
CA VAL A 225 14.74 16.47 -30.19
C VAL A 225 13.79 16.19 -29.03
N LEU A 226 13.74 17.04 -27.99
CA LEU A 226 12.90 16.88 -26.81
C LEU A 226 11.40 16.85 -27.15
N LEU A 227 11.01 17.66 -28.15
CA LEU A 227 9.63 17.67 -28.62
C LEU A 227 9.28 16.33 -29.28
N ILE A 228 10.15 15.82 -30.15
CA ILE A 228 9.96 14.52 -30.82
C ILE A 228 9.89 13.42 -29.77
N MET A 229 10.86 13.36 -28.83
CA MET A 229 10.90 12.36 -27.76
C MET A 229 9.62 12.42 -26.92
N GLY A 230 9.20 13.60 -26.48
CA GLY A 230 8.00 13.79 -25.67
C GLY A 230 6.73 13.36 -26.41
N VAL A 231 6.56 13.79 -27.67
CA VAL A 231 5.37 13.46 -28.46
C VAL A 231 5.28 11.95 -28.74
N ILE A 232 6.35 11.36 -29.24
CA ILE A 232 6.35 9.93 -29.58
C ILE A 232 6.18 9.07 -28.31
N SER A 233 6.90 9.40 -27.23
CA SER A 233 6.75 8.70 -25.94
C SER A 233 5.32 8.78 -25.42
N GLY A 234 4.68 9.96 -25.47
CA GLY A 234 3.30 10.15 -25.03
C GLY A 234 2.29 9.33 -25.85
N LEU A 235 2.42 9.33 -27.19
CA LEU A 235 1.54 8.55 -28.07
C LEU A 235 1.72 7.04 -27.87
N ILE A 236 2.95 6.56 -27.75
CA ILE A 236 3.26 5.14 -27.51
C ILE A 236 2.81 4.74 -26.10
N ALA A 237 2.98 5.58 -25.09
CA ALA A 237 2.47 5.33 -23.74
C ALA A 237 0.94 5.23 -23.72
N ALA A 238 0.25 6.11 -24.42
CA ALA A 238 -1.21 6.07 -24.58
C ALA A 238 -1.66 4.77 -25.27
N LEU A 239 -0.98 4.35 -26.33
CA LEU A 239 -1.23 3.09 -27.02
C LEU A 239 -0.99 1.89 -26.12
N PHE A 240 0.14 1.88 -25.38
CA PHE A 240 0.47 0.82 -24.42
C PHE A 240 -0.60 0.66 -23.35
N ASN A 241 -1.00 1.75 -22.68
CA ASN A 241 -2.04 1.73 -21.64
C ASN A 241 -3.39 1.25 -22.20
N LYS A 242 -3.73 1.64 -23.44
CA LYS A 242 -4.95 1.17 -24.11
C LYS A 242 -4.90 -0.33 -24.43
N LEU A 243 -3.77 -0.82 -24.94
CA LEU A 243 -3.57 -2.26 -25.22
C LEU A 243 -3.59 -3.05 -23.91
N PHE A 244 -2.95 -2.58 -22.87
CA PHE A 244 -2.97 -3.20 -21.55
C PHE A 244 -4.39 -3.28 -21.00
N ALA A 245 -5.15 -2.19 -21.06
CA ALA A 245 -6.54 -2.12 -20.63
C ALA A 245 -7.43 -3.08 -21.43
N LEU A 246 -7.22 -3.19 -22.75
CA LEU A 246 -7.94 -4.11 -23.62
C LEU A 246 -7.62 -5.57 -23.25
N ALA A 247 -6.36 -5.92 -23.02
CA ALA A 247 -5.94 -7.24 -22.59
C ALA A 247 -6.54 -7.62 -21.22
N THR A 248 -6.55 -6.68 -20.27
CA THR A 248 -7.15 -6.87 -18.95
C THR A 248 -8.66 -7.10 -19.07
N LYS A 249 -9.35 -6.32 -19.91
CA LYS A 249 -10.77 -6.52 -20.22
C LYS A 249 -11.02 -7.88 -20.89
N PHE A 250 -10.21 -8.25 -21.88
CA PHE A 250 -10.32 -9.55 -22.55
C PHE A 250 -10.13 -10.70 -21.56
N ARG A 251 -9.19 -10.58 -20.64
CA ARG A 251 -9.01 -11.53 -19.53
C ARG A 251 -10.27 -11.65 -18.68
N SER A 252 -10.86 -10.53 -18.27
CA SER A 252 -12.04 -10.52 -17.39
C SER A 252 -13.31 -11.04 -18.09
N ASP A 253 -13.48 -10.78 -19.37
CA ASP A 253 -14.70 -11.12 -20.11
C ASP A 253 -14.64 -12.53 -20.76
N LYS A 254 -13.55 -12.82 -21.47
CA LYS A 254 -13.41 -14.05 -22.27
C LYS A 254 -12.66 -15.16 -21.54
N LEU A 255 -11.57 -14.82 -20.84
CA LEU A 255 -10.72 -15.80 -20.16
C LEU A 255 -11.12 -16.06 -18.70
N LYS A 256 -12.24 -15.49 -18.23
CA LYS A 256 -12.74 -15.69 -16.85
C LYS A 256 -13.00 -17.16 -16.53
N LYS A 257 -13.42 -17.96 -17.52
CA LYS A 257 -13.66 -19.39 -17.36
C LYS A 257 -12.38 -20.23 -17.34
N LEU A 258 -11.25 -19.69 -17.84
CA LEU A 258 -9.97 -20.39 -17.82
C LEU A 258 -9.37 -20.37 -16.41
N PRO A 259 -9.01 -21.54 -15.84
CA PRO A 259 -8.30 -21.60 -14.56
C PRO A 259 -7.01 -20.76 -14.59
N THR A 260 -6.69 -20.10 -13.49
CA THR A 260 -5.45 -19.31 -13.36
C THR A 260 -4.21 -20.15 -13.64
N VAL A 261 -4.23 -21.44 -13.26
CA VAL A 261 -3.15 -22.41 -13.54
C VAL A 261 -2.82 -22.47 -15.02
N VAL A 262 -3.83 -22.55 -15.90
CA VAL A 262 -3.64 -22.65 -17.35
C VAL A 262 -3.01 -21.38 -17.91
N ARG A 263 -3.42 -20.21 -17.41
CA ARG A 263 -2.87 -18.92 -17.83
C ARG A 263 -1.40 -18.76 -17.41
N ILE A 264 -1.08 -19.16 -16.17
CA ILE A 264 0.29 -19.14 -15.65
C ILE A 264 1.15 -20.14 -16.44
N LEU A 265 0.66 -21.35 -16.67
CA LEU A 265 1.37 -22.35 -17.47
C LEU A 265 1.67 -21.85 -18.88
N PHE A 266 0.67 -21.25 -19.54
CA PHE A 266 0.83 -20.70 -20.88
C PHE A 266 1.95 -19.65 -20.95
N ILE A 267 2.00 -18.71 -19.99
CA ILE A 267 3.01 -17.65 -20.01
C ILE A 267 4.42 -18.19 -19.72
N PHE A 268 4.58 -19.14 -18.81
CA PHE A 268 5.89 -19.78 -18.56
C PHE A 268 6.39 -20.51 -19.82
N LEU A 269 5.53 -21.26 -20.50
CA LEU A 269 5.90 -21.96 -21.73
C LEU A 269 6.21 -20.97 -22.88
N LEU A 270 5.40 -19.92 -23.04
CA LEU A 270 5.65 -18.87 -24.02
C LEU A 270 6.98 -18.16 -23.76
N THR A 271 7.24 -17.80 -22.50
CA THR A 271 8.54 -17.21 -22.10
C THR A 271 9.68 -18.19 -22.39
N GLY A 272 9.47 -19.49 -22.18
CA GLY A 272 10.45 -20.52 -22.54
C GLY A 272 10.80 -20.52 -24.03
N VAL A 273 9.80 -20.46 -24.90
CA VAL A 273 10.02 -20.36 -26.35
C VAL A 273 10.74 -19.07 -26.74
N VAL A 274 10.25 -17.93 -26.23
CA VAL A 274 10.86 -16.62 -26.55
C VAL A 274 12.29 -16.54 -26.02
N GLY A 275 12.57 -17.04 -24.81
CA GLY A 275 13.91 -17.04 -24.21
C GLY A 275 14.92 -17.89 -24.99
N LEU A 276 14.48 -19.03 -25.56
CA LEU A 276 15.34 -19.84 -26.44
C LEU A 276 15.64 -19.13 -27.77
N LEU A 277 14.71 -18.34 -28.30
CA LEU A 277 14.92 -17.56 -29.51
C LEU A 277 15.77 -16.31 -29.23
N MET A 278 15.44 -15.57 -28.18
CA MET A 278 16.06 -14.28 -27.83
C MET A 278 16.15 -14.16 -26.31
N VAL A 279 17.32 -14.47 -25.74
CA VAL A 279 17.53 -14.39 -24.27
C VAL A 279 17.32 -12.97 -23.77
N ASP A 280 17.69 -11.95 -24.54
CA ASP A 280 17.48 -10.54 -24.18
C ASP A 280 16.00 -10.13 -24.11
N ALA A 281 15.06 -10.92 -24.64
CA ALA A 281 13.64 -10.59 -24.59
C ALA A 281 12.96 -10.94 -23.25
N ILE A 282 13.58 -11.77 -22.40
CA ILE A 282 13.02 -12.27 -21.14
C ILE A 282 13.59 -11.53 -19.92
N GLY A 283 13.05 -11.83 -18.73
CA GLY A 283 13.48 -11.25 -17.43
C GLY A 283 13.07 -9.79 -17.22
N GLY A 284 13.56 -9.15 -16.16
CA GLY A 284 13.22 -7.79 -15.74
C GLY A 284 13.64 -6.71 -16.75
N GLY A 285 14.85 -6.81 -17.28
CA GLY A 285 15.32 -5.95 -18.36
C GLY A 285 16.44 -4.99 -18.03
N HIS A 286 17.03 -5.02 -16.85
CA HIS A 286 18.19 -4.18 -16.50
C HIS A 286 19.33 -4.37 -17.50
N ALA A 287 19.75 -5.60 -17.76
CA ALA A 287 20.80 -5.91 -18.71
C ALA A 287 20.53 -5.42 -20.15
N ILE A 288 19.25 -5.30 -20.54
CA ILE A 288 18.90 -4.76 -21.86
C ILE A 288 19.08 -3.25 -21.87
N ILE A 289 18.71 -2.55 -20.80
CA ILE A 289 18.90 -1.10 -20.71
C ILE A 289 20.38 -0.77 -20.86
N ASP A 290 21.26 -1.50 -20.16
CA ASP A 290 22.69 -1.32 -20.26
C ASP A 290 23.20 -1.51 -21.71
N LYS A 291 22.81 -2.61 -22.35
CA LYS A 291 23.16 -2.88 -23.76
C LYS A 291 22.63 -1.81 -24.74
N VAL A 292 21.42 -1.28 -24.47
CA VAL A 292 20.87 -0.17 -25.28
C VAL A 292 21.71 1.09 -25.11
N LEU A 293 22.13 1.40 -23.89
CA LEU A 293 22.96 2.56 -23.60
C LEU A 293 24.36 2.44 -24.19
N GLU A 294 24.89 1.21 -24.29
CA GLU A 294 26.20 0.90 -24.93
C GLU A 294 26.17 0.80 -26.46
N LEU A 295 25.02 1.07 -27.11
CA LEU A 295 24.82 0.97 -28.57
C LEU A 295 24.97 -0.45 -29.17
N ASP A 296 24.91 -1.50 -28.34
CA ASP A 296 25.17 -2.89 -28.77
C ASP A 296 24.16 -3.44 -29.79
N PHE A 297 22.99 -2.85 -29.90
CA PHE A 297 21.93 -3.35 -30.77
C PHE A 297 21.80 -2.59 -32.09
N THR A 298 21.54 -3.33 -33.16
CA THR A 298 21.11 -2.74 -34.44
C THR A 298 19.65 -2.26 -34.33
N TRP A 299 19.23 -1.35 -35.21
CA TRP A 299 17.86 -0.81 -35.17
C TRP A 299 16.79 -1.90 -35.37
N GLN A 300 17.08 -2.95 -36.14
CA GLN A 300 16.18 -4.08 -36.37
C GLN A 300 15.93 -4.89 -35.06
N ILE A 301 17.04 -5.16 -34.33
CA ILE A 301 16.95 -5.87 -33.05
C ILE A 301 16.19 -5.04 -32.02
N LEU A 302 16.47 -3.73 -31.94
CA LEU A 302 15.72 -2.81 -31.04
C LEU A 302 14.22 -2.85 -31.34
N LEU A 303 13.84 -2.82 -32.62
CA LEU A 303 12.44 -2.84 -33.04
C LEU A 303 11.76 -4.17 -32.68
N ILE A 304 12.41 -5.29 -32.91
CA ILE A 304 11.88 -6.61 -32.57
C ILE A 304 11.72 -6.74 -31.04
N LEU A 305 12.76 -6.40 -30.28
CA LEU A 305 12.73 -6.42 -28.82
C LEU A 305 11.63 -5.51 -28.25
N PHE A 306 11.46 -4.33 -28.83
CA PHE A 306 10.41 -3.38 -28.42
C PHE A 306 9.00 -4.03 -28.50
N PHE A 307 8.64 -4.61 -29.63
CA PHE A 307 7.33 -5.25 -29.78
C PHE A 307 7.20 -6.52 -28.95
N VAL A 308 8.22 -7.37 -28.91
CA VAL A 308 8.20 -8.62 -28.13
C VAL A 308 8.04 -8.31 -26.64
N ARG A 309 8.77 -7.31 -26.12
CA ARG A 309 8.68 -6.88 -24.71
C ARG A 309 7.32 -6.33 -24.36
N ILE A 310 6.70 -5.52 -25.22
CA ILE A 310 5.32 -5.02 -25.01
C ILE A 310 4.35 -6.19 -24.88
N VAL A 311 4.39 -7.13 -25.82
CA VAL A 311 3.48 -8.28 -25.82
C VAL A 311 3.72 -9.16 -24.60
N LEU A 312 4.97 -9.52 -24.30
CA LEU A 312 5.30 -10.33 -23.14
C LEU A 312 4.86 -9.67 -21.85
N LEU A 313 5.13 -8.38 -21.66
CA LEU A 313 4.75 -7.66 -20.44
C LEU A 313 3.23 -7.65 -20.24
N ILE A 314 2.46 -7.38 -21.30
CA ILE A 314 0.99 -7.39 -21.24
C ILE A 314 0.47 -8.77 -20.90
N LEU A 315 0.99 -9.83 -21.51
CA LEU A 315 0.54 -11.21 -21.28
C LEU A 315 0.95 -11.69 -19.89
N THR A 316 2.19 -11.43 -19.47
CA THR A 316 2.73 -11.82 -18.15
C THR A 316 1.94 -11.18 -17.03
N SER A 317 1.69 -9.86 -17.10
CA SER A 317 0.93 -9.11 -16.09
C SER A 317 -0.53 -9.57 -15.98
N ASN A 318 -1.11 -10.09 -17.06
CA ASN A 318 -2.48 -10.62 -17.09
C ASN A 318 -2.58 -12.12 -16.80
N SER A 319 -1.45 -12.83 -16.60
CA SER A 319 -1.45 -14.27 -16.34
C SER A 319 -1.92 -14.64 -14.93
N GLY A 320 -1.61 -13.80 -13.96
CA GLY A 320 -1.76 -14.02 -12.53
C GLY A 320 -0.47 -14.44 -11.83
N ALA A 321 0.67 -14.49 -12.54
CA ALA A 321 1.99 -14.63 -11.93
C ALA A 321 2.37 -13.32 -11.20
N MET A 322 3.21 -13.44 -10.17
CA MET A 322 3.61 -12.32 -9.32
C MET A 322 4.90 -11.67 -9.82
N GLY A 323 4.95 -10.34 -9.82
CA GLY A 323 6.15 -9.57 -10.15
C GLY A 323 5.85 -8.08 -10.34
N GLY A 324 6.89 -7.29 -10.57
CA GLY A 324 6.83 -5.84 -10.81
C GLY A 324 6.82 -5.51 -12.31
N MET A 325 6.10 -4.45 -12.69
CA MET A 325 6.06 -3.96 -14.08
C MET A 325 6.94 -2.71 -14.30
N PHE A 326 7.57 -2.17 -13.26
CA PHE A 326 8.26 -0.89 -13.31
C PHE A 326 9.47 -0.92 -14.27
N VAL A 327 10.44 -1.78 -14.00
CA VAL A 327 11.63 -1.93 -14.86
C VAL A 327 11.29 -2.45 -16.25
N PRO A 328 10.38 -3.42 -16.44
CA PRO A 328 9.92 -3.77 -17.78
C PRO A 328 9.34 -2.59 -18.58
N VAL A 329 8.62 -1.67 -17.95
CA VAL A 329 8.14 -0.44 -18.61
C VAL A 329 9.33 0.49 -18.95
N LEU A 330 10.27 0.66 -18.01
CA LEU A 330 11.53 1.40 -18.29
C LEU A 330 12.28 0.81 -19.48
N THR A 331 12.40 -0.50 -19.55
CA THR A 331 13.07 -1.22 -20.65
C THR A 331 12.41 -0.95 -22.00
N ILE A 332 11.07 -0.96 -22.06
CA ILE A 332 10.33 -0.59 -23.28
C ILE A 332 10.64 0.85 -23.66
N GLY A 333 10.69 1.77 -22.68
CA GLY A 333 11.09 3.16 -22.89
C GLY A 333 12.53 3.31 -23.38
N ALA A 334 13.47 2.52 -22.84
CA ALA A 334 14.86 2.49 -23.29
C ALA A 334 15.01 1.97 -24.73
N LEU A 335 14.30 0.90 -25.08
CA LEU A 335 14.27 0.37 -26.45
C LEU A 335 13.70 1.40 -27.45
N LEU A 336 12.63 2.10 -27.06
CA LEU A 336 12.09 3.22 -27.84
C LEU A 336 13.13 4.34 -27.96
N GLY A 337 13.81 4.67 -26.87
CA GLY A 337 14.88 5.67 -26.82
C GLY A 337 16.07 5.32 -27.71
N GLY A 338 16.46 4.04 -27.74
CA GLY A 338 17.50 3.53 -28.64
C GLY A 338 17.14 3.69 -30.11
N LEU A 339 15.88 3.38 -30.47
CA LEU A 339 15.38 3.61 -31.83
C LEU A 339 15.39 5.09 -32.21
N LEU A 340 14.82 5.93 -31.35
CA LEU A 340 14.74 7.37 -31.60
C LEU A 340 16.11 8.05 -31.55
N GLY A 341 17.02 7.56 -30.71
CA GLY A 341 18.41 8.03 -30.62
C GLY A 341 19.17 7.80 -31.93
N LYS A 342 19.10 6.57 -32.47
CA LYS A 342 19.69 6.26 -33.77
C LYS A 342 19.09 7.11 -34.90
N MET A 343 17.78 7.25 -34.93
CA MET A 343 17.09 8.12 -35.90
C MET A 343 17.51 9.59 -35.75
N SER A 344 17.67 10.08 -34.53
CA SER A 344 18.12 11.47 -34.29
C SER A 344 19.54 11.72 -34.74
N ILE A 345 20.43 10.74 -34.61
CA ILE A 345 21.81 10.82 -35.16
C ILE A 345 21.78 10.92 -36.69
N GLU A 346 20.96 10.12 -37.36
CA GLU A 346 20.77 10.20 -38.81
C GLU A 346 20.17 11.56 -39.24
N MET A 347 19.40 12.22 -38.37
CA MET A 347 18.86 13.56 -38.58
C MET A 347 19.84 14.70 -38.25
N GLY A 348 21.09 14.37 -37.83
CA GLY A 348 22.17 15.35 -37.61
C GLY A 348 22.47 15.63 -36.13
N LEU A 349 21.92 14.88 -35.17
CA LEU A 349 22.31 14.98 -33.76
C LEU A 349 23.69 14.33 -33.59
N PRO A 350 24.66 14.96 -32.90
CA PRO A 350 25.93 14.32 -32.57
C PRO A 350 25.73 13.03 -31.75
N ALA A 351 26.56 12.02 -32.06
CA ALA A 351 26.44 10.69 -31.44
C ALA A 351 26.65 10.70 -29.93
N ASP A 352 27.39 11.67 -29.41
CA ASP A 352 27.63 11.84 -27.95
C ASP A 352 26.36 12.05 -27.14
N TYR A 353 25.28 12.50 -27.78
CA TYR A 353 23.98 12.69 -27.11
C TYR A 353 23.07 11.43 -27.10
N TYR A 354 23.54 10.32 -27.68
CA TYR A 354 22.69 9.11 -27.79
C TYR A 354 22.19 8.62 -26.44
N GLN A 355 23.07 8.47 -25.45
CA GLN A 355 22.67 8.02 -24.10
C GLN A 355 21.68 8.99 -23.45
N THR A 356 21.90 10.29 -23.60
CA THR A 356 21.01 11.34 -23.10
C THR A 356 19.61 11.21 -23.72
N VAL A 357 19.51 10.97 -25.03
CA VAL A 357 18.23 10.75 -25.73
C VAL A 357 17.52 9.49 -25.23
N VAL A 358 18.27 8.39 -25.01
CA VAL A 358 17.71 7.14 -24.44
C VAL A 358 17.13 7.40 -23.06
N LEU A 359 17.87 8.06 -22.17
CA LEU A 359 17.42 8.38 -20.81
C LEU A 359 16.18 9.28 -20.81
N ILE A 360 16.17 10.33 -21.62
CA ILE A 360 15.04 11.25 -21.74
C ILE A 360 13.79 10.51 -22.22
N THR A 361 13.93 9.70 -23.28
CA THR A 361 12.81 8.93 -23.86
C THR A 361 12.27 7.90 -22.87
N MET A 362 13.17 7.17 -22.21
CA MET A 362 12.82 6.17 -21.19
C MET A 362 12.01 6.81 -20.06
N THR A 363 12.45 7.97 -19.58
CA THR A 363 11.78 8.72 -18.52
C THR A 363 10.44 9.27 -18.98
N ALA A 364 10.39 9.86 -20.17
CA ALA A 364 9.16 10.41 -20.74
C ALA A 364 8.09 9.33 -20.95
N PHE A 365 8.50 8.17 -21.47
CA PHE A 365 7.60 7.03 -21.65
C PHE A 365 7.06 6.54 -20.29
N MET A 366 7.94 6.32 -19.32
CA MET A 366 7.55 5.84 -17.99
C MET A 366 6.64 6.84 -17.28
N GLY A 367 7.00 8.13 -17.24
CA GLY A 367 6.20 9.19 -16.61
C GLY A 367 4.80 9.31 -17.22
N ALA A 368 4.68 9.10 -18.53
CA ALA A 368 3.42 9.09 -19.24
C ALA A 368 2.58 7.83 -18.98
N VAL A 369 3.20 6.63 -18.96
CA VAL A 369 2.51 5.36 -18.68
C VAL A 369 1.92 5.34 -17.28
N MET A 370 2.69 5.80 -16.27
CA MET A 370 2.31 5.76 -14.86
C MET A 370 1.56 7.00 -14.40
N ARG A 371 1.61 8.08 -15.16
CA ARG A 371 1.10 9.41 -14.78
C ARG A 371 1.75 9.98 -13.51
N ALA A 372 3.01 9.70 -13.33
CA ALA A 372 3.82 10.17 -12.23
C ALA A 372 5.07 10.90 -12.77
N PRO A 373 4.90 12.10 -13.34
CA PRO A 373 6.00 12.83 -13.99
C PRO A 373 7.13 13.20 -13.03
N ILE A 374 6.82 13.66 -11.82
CA ILE A 374 7.84 14.06 -10.83
C ILE A 374 8.65 12.84 -10.39
N THR A 375 7.97 11.75 -10.08
CA THR A 375 8.61 10.49 -9.69
C THR A 375 9.51 9.95 -10.79
N ALA A 376 9.07 9.98 -12.05
CA ALA A 376 9.87 9.50 -13.18
C ALA A 376 11.14 10.33 -13.39
N ILE A 377 11.05 11.66 -13.34
CA ILE A 377 12.21 12.55 -13.49
C ILE A 377 13.21 12.31 -12.37
N LEU A 378 12.77 12.31 -11.11
CA LEU A 378 13.65 12.10 -9.97
C LEU A 378 14.30 10.71 -10.00
N LEU A 379 13.53 9.67 -10.41
CA LEU A 379 14.04 8.32 -10.48
C LEU A 379 15.28 8.20 -11.39
N ILE A 380 15.19 8.71 -12.61
CA ILE A 380 16.33 8.64 -13.55
C ILE A 380 17.50 9.47 -13.07
N VAL A 381 17.23 10.64 -12.50
CA VAL A 381 18.28 11.50 -11.91
C VAL A 381 19.02 10.78 -10.77
N GLU A 382 18.29 10.09 -9.89
CA GLU A 382 18.89 9.35 -8.79
C GLU A 382 19.59 8.06 -9.27
N MET A 383 19.04 7.35 -10.26
CA MET A 383 19.63 6.11 -10.80
C MET A 383 20.95 6.37 -11.58
N THR A 384 21.07 7.53 -12.22
CA THR A 384 22.26 7.92 -12.97
C THR A 384 23.28 8.71 -12.16
N GLY A 385 22.86 9.30 -11.03
CA GLY A 385 23.69 10.18 -10.21
C GLY A 385 23.94 11.58 -10.81
N HIS A 386 23.33 11.89 -11.97
CA HIS A 386 23.55 13.13 -12.71
C HIS A 386 22.39 14.13 -12.55
N PHE A 387 22.37 14.86 -11.44
CA PHE A 387 21.27 15.79 -11.12
C PHE A 387 21.20 17.02 -12.04
N SER A 388 22.34 17.59 -12.45
CA SER A 388 22.35 18.92 -13.08
C SER A 388 22.30 18.91 -14.62
N SER A 389 22.87 17.91 -15.26
CA SER A 389 23.13 17.96 -16.71
C SER A 389 21.91 17.66 -17.60
N GLY A 390 20.93 16.89 -17.10
CA GLY A 390 19.78 16.43 -17.91
C GLY A 390 18.40 16.79 -17.36
N PHE A 391 18.31 17.39 -16.17
CA PHE A 391 17.02 17.60 -15.49
C PHE A 391 16.01 18.40 -16.31
N LEU A 392 16.40 19.56 -16.83
CA LEU A 392 15.50 20.44 -17.59
C LEU A 392 15.02 19.78 -18.90
N ALA A 393 15.93 19.18 -19.64
CA ALA A 393 15.63 18.49 -20.89
C ALA A 393 14.67 17.31 -20.64
N THR A 394 14.95 16.49 -19.63
CA THR A 394 14.08 15.39 -19.22
C THR A 394 12.71 15.88 -18.79
N ALA A 395 12.64 16.94 -17.96
CA ALA A 395 11.39 17.50 -17.48
C ALA A 395 10.48 17.99 -18.63
N ILE A 396 11.06 18.66 -19.64
CA ILE A 396 10.31 19.13 -20.81
C ILE A 396 9.68 17.95 -21.56
N SER A 397 10.48 16.92 -21.90
CA SER A 397 9.98 15.75 -22.63
C SER A 397 8.93 14.96 -21.84
N VAL A 398 9.15 14.78 -20.52
CA VAL A 398 8.20 14.11 -19.63
C VAL A 398 6.88 14.87 -19.57
N LEU A 399 6.91 16.20 -19.43
CA LEU A 399 5.70 17.03 -19.39
C LEU A 399 4.93 16.98 -20.70
N ILE A 400 5.62 17.01 -21.85
CA ILE A 400 4.98 16.86 -23.17
C ILE A 400 4.28 15.50 -23.25
N ALA A 401 4.98 14.42 -22.90
CA ALA A 401 4.43 13.07 -22.94
C ALA A 401 3.24 12.91 -21.99
N TYR A 402 3.34 13.46 -20.78
CA TYR A 402 2.26 13.46 -19.79
C TYR A 402 1.02 14.21 -20.31
N LEU A 403 1.19 15.41 -20.88
CA LEU A 403 0.09 16.21 -21.43
C LEU A 403 -0.66 15.47 -22.54
N ILE A 404 0.04 14.75 -23.41
CA ILE A 404 -0.58 13.96 -24.49
C ILE A 404 -1.49 12.87 -23.90
N VAL A 405 -1.00 12.12 -22.93
CA VAL A 405 -1.79 11.05 -22.29
C VAL A 405 -2.99 11.64 -21.53
N GLU A 406 -2.81 12.81 -20.88
CA GLU A 406 -3.89 13.53 -20.20
C GLU A 406 -4.97 14.02 -21.19
N MET A 407 -4.56 14.62 -22.29
CA MET A 407 -5.49 15.07 -23.36
C MET A 407 -6.29 13.89 -23.95
N LEU A 408 -5.68 12.73 -24.09
CA LEU A 408 -6.33 11.51 -24.56
C LEU A 408 -7.19 10.82 -23.49
N LYS A 409 -7.21 11.34 -22.24
CA LYS A 409 -8.00 10.83 -21.10
C LYS A 409 -7.78 9.34 -20.84
N ILE A 410 -6.55 8.87 -20.99
CA ILE A 410 -6.17 7.47 -20.76
C ILE A 410 -6.03 7.24 -19.25
N GLU A 411 -6.66 6.19 -18.71
CA GLU A 411 -6.52 5.82 -17.29
C GLU A 411 -5.09 5.35 -16.96
N PRO A 412 -4.55 5.71 -15.77
CA PRO A 412 -3.26 5.20 -15.30
C PRO A 412 -3.23 3.67 -15.21
N LEU A 413 -2.05 3.09 -15.48
CA LEU A 413 -1.87 1.64 -15.54
C LEU A 413 -2.31 0.91 -14.27
N TYR A 414 -1.87 1.38 -13.10
CA TYR A 414 -2.12 0.72 -11.82
C TYR A 414 -3.52 0.97 -11.26
N GLU A 415 -4.11 2.14 -11.51
CA GLU A 415 -5.40 2.51 -10.94
C GLU A 415 -6.53 1.59 -11.40
N LYS A 416 -6.51 1.24 -12.68
CA LYS A 416 -7.50 0.29 -13.23
C LYS A 416 -7.36 -1.10 -12.60
N ALA A 417 -6.12 -1.60 -12.48
CA ALA A 417 -5.86 -2.89 -11.85
C ALA A 417 -6.28 -2.89 -10.37
N LEU A 418 -6.05 -1.79 -9.66
CA LEU A 418 -6.48 -1.61 -8.27
C LEU A 418 -8.01 -1.62 -8.13
N HIS A 419 -8.73 -0.89 -9.00
CA HIS A 419 -10.19 -0.86 -8.96
C HIS A 419 -10.81 -2.23 -9.25
N GLU A 420 -10.24 -3.00 -10.20
CA GLU A 420 -10.68 -4.36 -10.47
C GLU A 420 -10.42 -5.28 -9.27
N ALA A 421 -9.23 -5.21 -8.65
CA ALA A 421 -8.90 -5.96 -7.45
C ALA A 421 -9.85 -5.65 -6.28
N TYR A 422 -10.14 -4.38 -6.06
CA TYR A 422 -11.07 -3.94 -5.02
C TYR A 422 -12.50 -4.45 -5.26
N LYS A 423 -12.95 -4.45 -6.52
CA LYS A 423 -14.23 -5.01 -6.91
C LYS A 423 -14.29 -6.52 -6.71
N ASP A 424 -13.22 -7.24 -7.06
CA ASP A 424 -13.15 -8.69 -6.92
C ASP A 424 -13.17 -9.13 -5.45
N VAL A 425 -12.45 -8.41 -4.57
CA VAL A 425 -12.43 -8.68 -3.11
C VAL A 425 -13.81 -8.44 -2.47
N ASN A 426 -14.58 -7.48 -2.97
CA ASN A 426 -15.90 -7.14 -2.42
C ASN A 426 -17.08 -7.70 -3.24
N LYS A 427 -16.83 -8.65 -4.13
CA LYS A 427 -17.84 -9.21 -5.05
C LYS A 427 -19.05 -9.78 -4.31
N ASP A 428 -18.82 -10.41 -3.16
CA ASP A 428 -19.88 -11.04 -2.35
C ASP A 428 -20.69 -10.02 -1.53
N LYS A 429 -20.23 -8.76 -1.44
CA LYS A 429 -20.89 -7.65 -0.70
C LYS A 429 -21.87 -6.82 -1.57
N GLY A 430 -22.10 -7.21 -2.83
CA GLY A 430 -23.03 -6.53 -3.73
C GLY A 430 -22.48 -5.25 -4.35
N HIS A 431 -23.26 -4.18 -4.35
CA HIS A 431 -22.88 -2.87 -4.93
C HIS A 431 -22.49 -1.88 -3.86
N LYS A 432 -21.60 -0.92 -4.21
CA LYS A 432 -21.33 0.23 -3.35
C LYS A 432 -22.61 1.02 -3.12
N GLN A 433 -22.84 1.42 -1.88
CA GLN A 433 -23.96 2.26 -1.49
C GLN A 433 -23.46 3.54 -0.83
N VAL A 434 -24.27 4.60 -0.96
CA VAL A 434 -23.99 5.86 -0.29
C VAL A 434 -24.64 5.83 1.08
N TYR A 435 -23.81 6.02 2.10
CA TYR A 435 -24.26 6.14 3.49
C TYR A 435 -23.89 7.53 4.01
N GLU A 436 -24.71 8.03 4.91
CA GLU A 436 -24.42 9.22 5.68
C GLU A 436 -24.55 8.88 7.17
N PHE A 437 -23.53 9.23 7.95
CA PHE A 437 -23.51 8.99 9.39
C PHE A 437 -22.72 10.07 10.13
N ASN A 438 -23.02 10.22 11.41
CA ASN A 438 -22.36 11.18 12.27
C ASN A 438 -21.23 10.50 13.04
N THR A 439 -20.15 11.24 13.29
CA THR A 439 -19.06 10.82 14.17
C THR A 439 -18.69 11.96 15.09
N ILE A 440 -18.47 11.66 16.35
CA ILE A 440 -18.06 12.63 17.39
C ILE A 440 -16.55 12.46 17.61
N VAL A 441 -15.85 13.56 17.72
CA VAL A 441 -14.41 13.58 17.98
C VAL A 441 -14.17 13.66 19.49
N GLU A 442 -13.55 12.64 20.05
CA GLU A 442 -13.20 12.61 21.47
C GLU A 442 -11.92 13.41 21.75
N LYS A 443 -11.80 13.93 22.98
CA LYS A 443 -10.60 14.63 23.45
C LYS A 443 -9.42 13.65 23.53
N GLY A 444 -8.28 14.01 22.94
CA GLY A 444 -7.09 13.15 22.87
C GLY A 444 -7.13 12.15 21.70
N SER A 445 -8.16 12.19 20.84
CA SER A 445 -8.23 11.35 19.66
C SER A 445 -7.14 11.68 18.63
N PHE A 446 -6.89 10.72 17.70
CA PHE A 446 -5.88 10.89 16.67
C PHE A 446 -6.13 12.12 15.78
N VAL A 447 -7.36 12.46 15.49
CA VAL A 447 -7.69 13.57 14.56
C VAL A 447 -7.72 14.94 15.22
N GLU A 448 -7.76 15.03 16.54
CA GLU A 448 -7.86 16.31 17.25
C GLU A 448 -6.65 17.24 16.94
N GLY A 449 -6.91 18.51 16.69
CA GLY A 449 -5.90 19.53 16.40
C GLY A 449 -5.33 19.48 14.98
N ARG A 450 -5.78 18.56 14.11
CA ARG A 450 -5.31 18.39 12.73
C ARG A 450 -6.31 18.93 11.72
N GLN A 451 -5.82 19.27 10.52
CA GLN A 451 -6.72 19.68 9.44
C GLN A 451 -7.38 18.46 8.79
N VAL A 452 -8.64 18.60 8.37
CA VAL A 452 -9.40 17.52 7.72
C VAL A 452 -8.67 16.96 6.51
N LYS A 453 -8.02 17.82 5.70
CA LYS A 453 -7.25 17.40 4.52
C LYS A 453 -6.00 16.58 4.83
N ASP A 454 -5.45 16.69 6.05
CA ASP A 454 -4.22 16.00 6.42
C ASP A 454 -4.45 14.56 6.90
N ILE A 455 -5.71 14.18 7.14
CA ILE A 455 -6.07 12.87 7.65
C ILE A 455 -6.30 11.87 6.50
N LEU A 456 -5.76 10.65 6.65
CA LEU A 456 -6.11 9.51 5.81
C LEU A 456 -7.46 8.93 6.26
N TRP A 457 -8.56 9.54 5.78
CA TRP A 457 -9.91 9.03 6.03
C TRP A 457 -10.11 7.64 5.41
N PRO A 458 -10.99 6.78 5.98
CA PRO A 458 -11.32 5.50 5.37
C PRO A 458 -11.70 5.66 3.89
N TYR A 459 -11.34 4.68 3.07
CA TYR A 459 -11.57 4.78 1.62
C TYR A 459 -13.06 4.97 1.30
N GLY A 460 -13.34 5.92 0.42
CA GLY A 460 -14.71 6.27 0.03
C GLY A 460 -15.42 7.22 0.98
N CYS A 461 -14.79 7.65 2.08
CA CYS A 461 -15.36 8.61 3.03
C CYS A 461 -14.94 10.04 2.71
N THR A 462 -15.91 10.95 2.86
CA THR A 462 -15.71 12.40 2.75
C THR A 462 -16.41 13.09 3.90
N ILE A 463 -15.74 14.03 4.56
CA ILE A 463 -16.37 14.89 5.56
C ILE A 463 -17.19 15.94 4.80
N SER A 464 -18.52 15.92 4.96
CA SER A 464 -19.43 16.80 4.24
C SER A 464 -19.79 18.06 5.02
N ALA A 465 -19.93 17.96 6.33
CA ALA A 465 -20.26 19.09 7.19
C ALA A 465 -19.78 18.86 8.63
N VAL A 466 -19.78 19.93 9.41
CA VAL A 466 -19.55 19.91 10.86
C VAL A 466 -20.77 20.53 11.52
N ILE A 467 -21.30 19.85 12.51
CA ILE A 467 -22.37 20.36 13.35
C ILE A 467 -21.72 21.21 14.44
N LYS A 468 -22.12 22.46 14.54
CA LYS A 468 -21.76 23.40 15.61
C LYS A 468 -23.04 23.79 16.35
N THR A 469 -22.93 23.93 17.64
CA THR A 469 -23.98 24.56 18.44
C THR A 469 -23.70 26.05 18.46
N ASP A 470 -24.68 26.88 18.10
CA ASP A 470 -24.60 28.33 18.22
C ASP A 470 -24.79 28.77 19.68
N ASP A 471 -24.63 30.07 19.94
CA ASP A 471 -24.80 30.64 21.29
C ASP A 471 -26.24 30.51 21.83
N GLY A 472 -27.20 30.18 20.95
CA GLY A 472 -28.59 29.91 21.29
C GLY A 472 -28.92 28.43 21.51
N GLY A 473 -27.95 27.51 21.41
CA GLY A 473 -28.15 26.08 21.57
C GLY A 473 -28.65 25.36 20.32
N ASN A 474 -28.77 26.07 19.15
CA ASN A 474 -29.24 25.45 17.91
C ASN A 474 -28.08 24.81 17.15
N GLU A 475 -28.37 23.67 16.48
CA GLU A 475 -27.40 23.00 15.59
C GLU A 475 -27.25 23.77 14.27
N VAL A 476 -26.03 24.24 13.98
CA VAL A 476 -25.68 24.92 12.74
C VAL A 476 -24.77 24.04 11.90
N TYR A 477 -25.19 23.73 10.68
CA TYR A 477 -24.41 22.94 9.71
C TYR A 477 -23.44 23.86 8.96
N SER A 478 -22.14 23.64 9.17
CA SER A 478 -21.09 24.39 8.46
C SER A 478 -20.42 23.52 7.42
N THR A 479 -20.60 23.88 6.14
CA THR A 479 -19.98 23.20 4.99
C THR A 479 -18.74 23.94 4.46
N ASP A 480 -18.47 25.16 4.93
CA ASP A 480 -17.42 26.03 4.41
C ASP A 480 -16.01 25.47 4.66
N LYS A 481 -15.19 25.47 3.59
CA LYS A 481 -13.76 25.11 3.62
C LYS A 481 -13.44 23.87 4.45
N ALA A 482 -14.19 22.80 4.24
CA ALA A 482 -14.11 21.57 5.05
C ALA A 482 -12.68 21.01 5.15
N GLY A 483 -11.88 21.11 4.08
CA GLY A 483 -10.51 20.59 4.05
C GLY A 483 -9.52 21.31 4.97
N ASP A 484 -9.56 22.64 5.05
CA ASP A 484 -8.62 23.45 5.83
C ASP A 484 -9.02 23.59 7.30
N ARG A 485 -10.19 23.07 7.66
CA ARG A 485 -10.70 23.16 9.03
C ARG A 485 -9.88 22.31 9.98
N VAL A 486 -9.51 22.91 11.13
CA VAL A 486 -8.91 22.19 12.24
C VAL A 486 -10.00 21.46 13.02
N ILE A 487 -9.79 20.17 13.23
CA ILE A 487 -10.69 19.27 13.94
C ILE A 487 -10.58 19.54 15.46
N ARG A 488 -11.71 19.68 16.13
CA ARG A 488 -11.77 19.96 17.57
C ARG A 488 -12.56 18.86 18.29
N ALA A 489 -12.14 18.52 19.50
CA ALA A 489 -12.88 17.62 20.37
C ALA A 489 -14.30 18.13 20.66
N GLY A 490 -15.25 17.21 20.84
CA GLY A 490 -16.67 17.50 21.10
C GLY A 490 -17.49 17.91 19.87
N GLN A 491 -16.86 18.12 18.71
CA GLN A 491 -17.57 18.42 17.47
C GLN A 491 -18.09 17.17 16.79
N THR A 492 -19.29 17.24 16.23
CA THR A 492 -19.90 16.17 15.42
C THR A 492 -19.63 16.46 13.95
N TYR A 493 -19.10 15.48 13.24
CA TYR A 493 -18.79 15.52 11.81
C TYR A 493 -19.76 14.63 11.04
N ILE A 494 -20.32 15.15 9.95
CA ILE A 494 -21.16 14.38 9.02
C ILE A 494 -20.27 13.78 7.96
N VAL A 495 -20.30 12.46 7.86
CA VAL A 495 -19.48 11.66 6.95
C VAL A 495 -20.37 11.09 5.85
N LYS A 496 -20.05 11.38 4.59
CA LYS A 496 -20.61 10.68 3.44
C LYS A 496 -19.64 9.61 2.99
N ALA A 497 -20.13 8.37 2.88
CA ALA A 497 -19.32 7.21 2.53
C ALA A 497 -19.93 6.45 1.34
N LEU A 498 -19.14 6.24 0.28
CA LEU A 498 -19.49 5.37 -0.85
C LEU A 498 -18.72 4.06 -0.72
N VAL A 499 -19.31 3.08 -0.04
CA VAL A 499 -18.62 1.86 0.42
C VAL A 499 -19.45 0.59 0.20
N TYR A 500 -18.78 -0.58 0.23
CA TYR A 500 -19.43 -1.88 0.21
C TYR A 500 -19.87 -2.35 1.61
N ASP A 501 -19.18 -1.89 2.68
CA ASP A 501 -19.37 -2.35 4.05
C ASP A 501 -19.32 -1.15 5.01
N ILE A 502 -20.49 -0.77 5.49
CA ILE A 502 -20.62 0.39 6.36
C ILE A 502 -20.10 0.12 7.78
N GLU A 503 -20.31 -1.09 8.31
CA GLU A 503 -19.91 -1.43 9.68
C GLU A 503 -18.37 -1.42 9.81
N GLN A 504 -17.67 -2.00 8.82
CA GLN A 504 -16.22 -1.89 8.76
C GLN A 504 -15.75 -0.44 8.65
N THR A 505 -16.44 0.38 7.84
CA THR A 505 -16.09 1.79 7.63
C THR A 505 -16.30 2.61 8.90
N LYS A 506 -17.39 2.39 9.63
CA LYS A 506 -17.65 3.02 10.93
C LYS A 506 -16.55 2.66 11.95
N LYS A 507 -16.17 1.39 12.02
CA LYS A 507 -15.09 0.92 12.91
C LYS A 507 -13.75 1.59 12.57
N GLU A 508 -13.41 1.72 11.29
CA GLU A 508 -12.20 2.45 10.87
C GLU A 508 -12.28 3.95 11.20
N MET A 509 -13.46 4.54 11.12
CA MET A 509 -13.70 5.93 11.54
C MET A 509 -13.55 6.10 13.06
N GLU A 510 -14.06 5.15 13.84
CA GLU A 510 -13.88 5.17 15.30
C GLU A 510 -12.41 5.15 15.71
N TYR A 511 -11.55 4.39 15.00
CA TYR A 511 -10.11 4.38 15.27
C TYR A 511 -9.45 5.76 15.10
N LEU A 512 -10.03 6.63 14.30
CA LEU A 512 -9.54 7.99 14.09
C LEU A 512 -10.09 8.97 15.13
N CYS A 513 -11.37 8.82 15.49
CA CYS A 513 -12.12 9.82 16.26
C CYS A 513 -12.21 9.53 17.76
N LYS A 514 -12.00 8.29 18.20
CA LYS A 514 -11.99 7.91 19.61
C LYS A 514 -10.60 7.99 20.23
N ASN A 515 -10.56 8.24 21.54
CA ASN A 515 -9.34 8.19 22.33
C ASN A 515 -9.21 6.80 22.96
N TYR A 516 -8.21 6.03 22.56
CA TYR A 516 -7.95 4.70 23.08
C TYR A 516 -6.93 4.76 24.21
N THR A 517 -7.23 4.11 25.33
CA THR A 517 -6.26 3.90 26.41
C THR A 517 -5.17 2.93 25.96
N TYR A 518 -3.99 2.99 26.60
CA TYR A 518 -2.88 2.07 26.30
C TYR A 518 -3.30 0.60 26.37
N LYS A 519 -4.13 0.23 27.36
CA LYS A 519 -4.63 -1.14 27.53
C LYS A 519 -5.52 -1.58 26.37
N GLU A 520 -6.47 -0.74 25.95
CA GLU A 520 -7.36 -1.04 24.83
C GLU A 520 -6.60 -1.16 23.51
N ALA A 521 -5.62 -0.27 23.27
CA ALA A 521 -4.77 -0.34 22.09
C ALA A 521 -3.92 -1.62 22.08
N ALA A 522 -3.36 -2.03 23.22
CA ALA A 522 -2.60 -3.26 23.37
C ALA A 522 -3.48 -4.51 23.15
N ASP A 523 -4.70 -4.54 23.71
CA ASP A 523 -5.64 -5.65 23.53
C ASP A 523 -6.06 -5.79 22.05
N MET A 524 -6.32 -4.68 21.36
CA MET A 524 -6.59 -4.67 19.92
C MET A 524 -5.39 -5.19 19.10
N GLY A 525 -4.17 -4.81 19.48
CA GLY A 525 -2.94 -5.30 18.86
C GLY A 525 -2.79 -6.82 18.98
N VAL A 526 -3.03 -7.36 20.17
CA VAL A 526 -3.00 -8.81 20.43
C VAL A 526 -4.09 -9.53 19.62
N GLU A 527 -5.30 -8.96 19.52
CA GLU A 527 -6.38 -9.56 18.74
C GLU A 527 -6.08 -9.54 17.24
N ASN A 528 -5.58 -8.43 16.71
CA ASN A 528 -5.12 -8.34 15.33
C ASN A 528 -4.01 -9.35 15.02
N ALA A 529 -3.03 -9.51 15.91
CA ALA A 529 -1.97 -10.50 15.76
C ALA A 529 -2.54 -11.94 15.75
N ARG A 530 -3.47 -12.26 16.64
CA ARG A 530 -4.15 -13.58 16.65
C ARG A 530 -4.88 -13.86 15.34
N GLU A 531 -5.59 -12.90 14.81
CA GLU A 531 -6.29 -13.01 13.53
C GLU A 531 -5.31 -13.21 12.36
N MET A 532 -4.18 -12.49 12.37
CA MET A 532 -3.13 -12.60 11.37
C MET A 532 -2.48 -13.97 11.31
N PHE A 533 -2.17 -14.53 12.49
CA PHE A 533 -1.54 -15.85 12.60
C PHE A 533 -2.55 -17.00 12.63
N GLY A 534 -3.86 -16.73 12.57
CA GLY A 534 -4.91 -17.75 12.61
C GLY A 534 -5.00 -18.47 13.98
N ILE A 535 -4.55 -17.83 15.05
CA ILE A 535 -4.56 -18.40 16.41
C ILE A 535 -5.98 -18.29 16.94
N LYS A 536 -6.65 -19.44 17.14
CA LYS A 536 -8.00 -19.48 17.72
C LYS A 536 -7.97 -18.95 19.17
N ARG A 537 -8.98 -18.17 19.53
CA ARG A 537 -9.17 -17.75 20.94
C ARG A 537 -9.14 -19.01 21.84
N PRO A 538 -8.38 -19.01 22.94
CA PRO A 538 -8.48 -20.09 23.91
C PRO A 538 -9.97 -20.15 24.35
N LYS A 539 -10.59 -21.31 24.22
CA LYS A 539 -11.97 -21.51 24.71
C LYS A 539 -11.96 -21.05 26.17
N LYS A 540 -12.75 -20.01 26.50
CA LYS A 540 -12.99 -19.65 27.90
C LYS A 540 -13.40 -20.95 28.59
N LYS A 541 -12.54 -21.48 29.48
CA LYS A 541 -12.95 -22.58 30.36
C LYS A 541 -14.19 -22.07 31.07
N LYS A 542 -15.34 -22.68 30.81
CA LYS A 542 -16.51 -22.51 31.65
C LYS A 542 -16.07 -23.03 33.02
N TYR A 543 -15.47 -22.19 33.83
CA TYR A 543 -15.44 -22.45 35.25
C TYR A 543 -16.89 -22.50 35.65
N LYS A 544 -17.33 -23.69 36.11
CA LYS A 544 -18.61 -23.85 36.74
C LYS A 544 -18.62 -22.93 37.96
N ASN A 545 -19.17 -21.75 37.79
CA ASN A 545 -19.51 -20.84 38.89
C ASN A 545 -20.71 -21.36 39.70
N LYS A 546 -20.61 -22.61 40.15
CA LYS A 546 -21.65 -23.18 41.06
C LYS A 546 -21.39 -22.82 42.52
N VAL A 547 -20.21 -22.21 42.82
CA VAL A 547 -19.83 -21.82 44.19
C VAL A 547 -19.98 -20.31 44.43
N ARG A 548 -20.20 -19.51 43.39
CA ARG A 548 -20.25 -18.04 43.52
C ARG A 548 -21.67 -17.45 43.54
N GLU A 549 -22.67 -18.18 43.03
CA GLU A 549 -24.07 -17.74 43.16
C GLU A 549 -24.60 -17.96 44.59
N ASP A 550 -24.19 -19.03 45.28
CA ASP A 550 -24.59 -19.25 46.68
C ASP A 550 -23.91 -18.29 47.68
N SER A 551 -22.70 -17.80 47.36
CA SER A 551 -21.97 -16.82 48.19
C SER A 551 -22.41 -15.37 47.96
N LEU A 552 -22.87 -15.02 46.76
CA LEU A 552 -23.40 -13.68 46.45
C LEU A 552 -24.84 -13.49 46.96
N ASN A 553 -25.66 -14.53 46.92
CA ASN A 553 -27.02 -14.46 47.49
C ASN A 553 -27.00 -14.46 49.02
N ASN A 554 -26.04 -15.09 49.68
CA ASN A 554 -25.90 -15.01 51.13
C ASN A 554 -25.29 -13.70 51.61
N SER A 555 -24.29 -13.11 50.89
CA SER A 555 -23.70 -11.83 51.28
C SER A 555 -24.69 -10.66 51.09
N CYS A 556 -25.50 -10.67 50.02
CA CYS A 556 -26.53 -9.64 49.82
C CYS A 556 -27.67 -9.71 50.86
N SER A 557 -27.98 -10.89 51.39
CA SER A 557 -29.04 -11.04 52.39
C SER A 557 -28.60 -10.68 53.83
N GLU A 558 -27.29 -10.83 54.14
CA GLU A 558 -26.75 -10.44 55.45
C GLU A 558 -26.46 -8.93 55.53
N ASP A 559 -25.94 -8.33 54.48
CA ASP A 559 -25.71 -6.87 54.46
C ASP A 559 -27.03 -6.08 54.48
N MET A 560 -28.09 -6.54 53.80
CA MET A 560 -29.41 -5.90 53.86
C MET A 560 -30.10 -6.02 55.22
N LYS A 561 -29.84 -7.10 55.99
CA LYS A 561 -30.36 -7.21 57.36
C LYS A 561 -29.62 -6.32 58.35
N SER A 562 -28.29 -6.20 58.19
CA SER A 562 -27.49 -5.34 59.08
C SER A 562 -27.78 -3.86 58.90
N ASP A 563 -28.08 -3.40 57.70
CA ASP A 563 -28.44 -2.00 57.43
C ASP A 563 -29.89 -1.66 57.79
N ALA A 564 -30.80 -2.64 57.72
CA ALA A 564 -32.19 -2.49 58.21
C ALA A 564 -32.23 -2.39 59.73
N ASP A 565 -31.48 -3.24 60.45
CA ASP A 565 -31.42 -3.21 61.92
C ASP A 565 -30.71 -1.91 62.44
N ARG A 566 -29.74 -1.37 61.71
CA ARG A 566 -29.15 -0.07 62.00
C ARG A 566 -30.06 1.11 61.76
N ALA A 567 -30.95 1.03 60.77
CA ALA A 567 -31.92 2.06 60.48
C ALA A 567 -33.04 2.09 61.54
N GLU A 568 -33.43 0.95 62.10
CA GLU A 568 -34.40 0.87 63.21
C GLU A 568 -33.81 1.39 64.52
N ASP A 569 -32.54 1.13 64.85
CA ASP A 569 -31.86 1.66 66.02
C ASP A 569 -31.67 3.17 65.98
N VAL A 570 -31.43 3.75 64.80
CA VAL A 570 -31.32 5.22 64.62
C VAL A 570 -32.69 5.88 64.71
N LEU A 571 -33.79 5.24 64.29
CA LEU A 571 -35.15 5.74 64.45
C LEU A 571 -35.65 5.68 65.89
N ALA A 572 -35.28 4.63 66.64
CA ALA A 572 -35.62 4.49 68.06
C ALA A 572 -34.87 5.49 68.97
N SER A 573 -33.71 6.01 68.56
CA SER A 573 -32.95 7.01 69.28
C SER A 573 -33.41 8.46 69.02
N THR A 574 -34.16 8.71 67.93
CA THR A 574 -34.64 10.05 67.53
C THR A 574 -36.03 10.38 68.05
N GLU A 575 -36.82 9.38 68.49
CA GLU A 575 -38.15 9.63 69.09
C GLU A 575 -38.13 10.09 70.53
N LYS A 576 -37.01 10.26 71.16
CA LYS A 576 -36.87 10.72 72.56
C LYS A 576 -36.40 12.18 72.77
N GLY A 577 -36.52 13.04 71.77
CA GLY A 577 -36.09 14.45 71.89
C GLY A 577 -36.87 15.41 71.01
N SER A 578 -37.92 15.99 71.57
CA SER A 578 -38.56 17.30 71.38
C SER A 578 -38.76 17.91 69.99
N ASP A 579 -40.05 18.23 69.73
CA ASP A 579 -40.66 19.43 69.15
C ASP A 579 -40.41 19.79 67.66
N GLU A 580 -41.54 19.74 66.95
CA GLU A 580 -42.08 20.60 65.89
C GLU A 580 -41.04 21.39 65.03
N SER A 581 -40.64 20.85 63.89
CA SER A 581 -40.43 21.59 62.64
C SER A 581 -39.62 20.83 61.55
N HIS A 582 -39.63 19.51 61.50
CA HIS A 582 -38.78 18.80 60.53
C HIS A 582 -39.45 17.68 59.71
N ASP A 583 -40.77 17.77 59.48
CA ASP A 583 -41.52 16.71 58.78
C ASP A 583 -41.40 16.72 57.25
N ALA A 584 -40.83 17.78 56.64
CA ALA A 584 -40.68 17.90 55.19
C ALA A 584 -39.34 17.33 54.63
N SER A 585 -38.30 17.21 55.47
CA SER A 585 -36.97 16.74 55.00
C SER A 585 -36.76 15.22 55.11
N VAL A 586 -37.51 14.56 55.99
CA VAL A 586 -37.40 13.09 56.22
C VAL A 586 -38.14 12.27 55.15
N ASN A 587 -39.22 12.80 54.60
CA ASN A 587 -39.92 12.12 53.50
C ASN A 587 -39.18 12.24 52.15
N ALA A 588 -38.48 13.37 51.90
CA ALA A 588 -37.64 13.52 50.71
C ALA A 588 -36.39 12.61 50.72
N PHE A 589 -35.91 12.25 51.93
CA PHE A 589 -34.77 11.33 52.06
C PHE A 589 -35.14 9.87 51.94
N LYS A 590 -36.40 9.49 52.29
CA LYS A 590 -36.91 8.13 52.14
C LYS A 590 -37.22 7.79 50.67
N GLU A 591 -37.77 8.71 49.88
CA GLU A 591 -38.07 8.48 48.47
C GLU A 591 -36.78 8.39 47.62
N ASN A 592 -35.78 9.24 47.85
CA ASN A 592 -34.53 9.22 47.09
C ASN A 592 -33.60 8.03 47.41
N SER A 593 -33.66 7.44 48.62
CA SER A 593 -32.80 6.29 48.95
C SER A 593 -33.38 4.96 48.45
N VAL A 594 -34.71 4.85 48.32
CA VAL A 594 -35.34 3.64 47.78
C VAL A 594 -35.31 3.59 46.25
N GLU A 595 -35.38 4.74 45.56
CA GLU A 595 -35.22 4.79 44.09
C GLU A 595 -33.78 4.54 43.62
N ASN A 596 -32.74 5.04 44.32
CA ASN A 596 -31.35 4.80 43.94
C ASN A 596 -30.90 3.34 44.14
N VAL A 597 -31.36 2.66 45.18
CA VAL A 597 -31.02 1.24 45.41
C VAL A 597 -31.75 0.32 44.43
N SER A 598 -32.97 0.67 44.00
CA SER A 598 -33.69 -0.09 42.98
C SER A 598 -33.13 0.15 41.55
N ALA A 599 -32.55 1.32 41.28
CA ALA A 599 -31.91 1.63 39.99
C ALA A 599 -30.56 0.92 39.82
N GLU A 600 -29.71 0.83 40.86
CA GLU A 600 -28.45 0.10 40.79
C GLU A 600 -28.62 -1.42 40.71
N CYS A 601 -29.63 -2.01 41.35
CA CYS A 601 -29.92 -3.45 41.20
C CYS A 601 -30.51 -3.80 39.83
N ALA A 602 -31.26 -2.89 39.20
CA ALA A 602 -31.83 -3.11 37.87
C ALA A 602 -30.82 -2.98 36.73
N THR A 603 -29.76 -2.17 36.90
CA THR A 603 -28.67 -2.05 35.94
C THR A 603 -27.71 -3.24 35.96
N HIS A 604 -27.44 -3.82 37.13
CA HIS A 604 -26.59 -5.03 37.22
C HIS A 604 -27.24 -6.33 36.72
N THR A 605 -28.57 -6.41 36.66
CA THR A 605 -29.29 -7.57 36.11
C THR A 605 -29.51 -7.50 34.60
N LYS A 606 -29.41 -6.31 33.96
CA LYS A 606 -29.50 -6.17 32.50
C LYS A 606 -28.18 -6.38 31.75
N GLU A 607 -27.03 -6.19 32.39
CA GLU A 607 -25.73 -6.44 31.75
C GLU A 607 -25.31 -7.91 31.68
N ASN A 608 -25.98 -8.82 32.39
CA ASN A 608 -25.68 -10.25 32.40
C ASN A 608 -26.66 -11.15 31.62
N GLY A 609 -27.63 -10.60 30.91
CA GLY A 609 -28.71 -11.31 30.25
C GLY A 609 -28.75 -11.37 28.73
N GLU A 610 -27.82 -10.68 28.02
CA GLU A 610 -27.74 -10.73 26.56
C GLU A 610 -26.34 -11.13 26.11
N ASP A 611 -26.02 -12.41 26.22
CA ASP A 611 -25.03 -13.09 25.41
C ASP A 611 -25.28 -14.62 25.48
N ILE A 612 -26.23 -15.06 24.68
CA ILE A 612 -26.35 -16.44 24.17
C ILE A 612 -26.34 -16.36 22.63
#